data_60a694d5c103e2b0f39c807b909fba03
#
_entry.id   60a694d5c103e2b0f39c807b909fba03
#
_cell.length_a   1.000
_cell.length_b   1.000
_cell.length_c   1.000
_cell.angle_alpha   90.00
_cell.angle_beta   90.00
_cell.angle_gamma   90.00
#
_symmetry.space_group_name_H-M   'P 1'
#
loop_
_entity.id
_entity.type
_entity.pdbx_description
1 polymer ?
#
loop_
_entity_poly.entity_id
_entity_poly.type
_entity_poly.pdbx_seq_one_letter_code
_entity_poly.pdbx_strand_id
1 'polypeptide(L)'
;PMGDGQKLSLRVQSNGRAFRSYNFSFTEPWLGGKKRNALTVSIFNTKFGQTFDPVTGRYDPNIANDRYISTTGATASIAKQLKWPDDYFSLSMGLNYTRYKLSNYAIDPTNLPGFENGIVNNLNFRIALQRSSIDQPMFPKTGSNFMASLQITPPYSLINSSINPAGNPYKWIEYHKWRFNGEWFVPLGKPHGEDRNKQFVMRFAAKFGFVGKFNENLQVSPFERFQVGDAGLTNQFALLGFDIVAHRGYPVYDNSNPRVNPDQQRASQYFTIFNKYTMEMRYPLSLNPSSTIFGLAFFEAANGWYSFKDYNPFQLRRSVGVGMRFFLPMFGLLGFDYGIGLDRFNGTNQLRDAARFTFMLGFEPE
;
A
#
# COMPACT_ATOMS: atom_id res chain seq x y z
N PRO A 1 1.56 30.79 6.92
CA PRO A 1 2.71 30.65 6.03
C PRO A 1 3.30 32.03 5.83
N MET A 2 4.56 32.21 6.23
CA MET A 2 5.24 33.51 6.25
C MET A 2 6.24 33.69 5.09
N GLY A 3 5.96 33.11 3.93
CA GLY A 3 6.75 33.34 2.73
C GLY A 3 7.90 32.37 2.45
N ASP A 4 8.27 31.50 3.40
CA ASP A 4 9.45 30.63 3.27
C ASP A 4 9.16 29.27 2.59
N GLY A 5 8.13 29.19 1.74
CA GLY A 5 7.73 27.96 1.05
C GLY A 5 6.96 26.95 1.91
N GLN A 6 6.50 27.35 3.08
CA GLN A 6 5.66 26.55 3.97
C GLN A 6 4.37 26.13 3.28
N LYS A 7 3.96 24.87 3.51
CA LYS A 7 2.75 24.30 2.91
C LYS A 7 1.75 23.94 4.02
N LEU A 8 0.55 24.48 3.89
CA LEU A 8 -0.61 24.11 4.68
C LEU A 8 -1.59 23.39 3.78
N SER A 9 -2.02 22.19 4.16
CA SER A 9 -3.00 21.41 3.42
C SER A 9 -4.16 21.02 4.33
N LEU A 10 -5.36 21.27 3.85
CA LEU A 10 -6.60 20.77 4.44
C LEU A 10 -7.32 19.95 3.38
N ARG A 11 -7.53 18.66 3.66
CA ARG A 11 -8.26 17.77 2.78
C ARG A 11 -9.50 17.25 3.51
N VAL A 12 -10.65 17.43 2.88
CA VAL A 12 -11.93 16.89 3.34
C VAL A 12 -12.51 16.03 2.25
N GLN A 13 -12.85 14.79 2.59
CA GLN A 13 -13.50 13.86 1.68
C GLN A 13 -14.72 13.26 2.38
N SER A 14 -15.84 13.19 1.66
CA SER A 14 -17.06 12.59 2.19
C SER A 14 -17.83 11.88 1.09
N ASN A 15 -18.29 10.67 1.43
CA ASN A 15 -19.31 9.94 0.69
C ASN A 15 -20.45 9.62 1.64
N GLY A 16 -21.12 10.69 2.08
CA GLY A 16 -22.24 10.60 3.03
C GLY A 16 -21.83 9.93 4.35
N ARG A 17 -22.62 8.92 4.75
CA ARG A 17 -22.38 8.16 6.00
C ARG A 17 -21.38 7.02 5.83
N ALA A 18 -21.17 6.55 4.60
CA ALA A 18 -20.28 5.44 4.30
C ALA A 18 -18.79 5.80 4.55
N PHE A 19 -18.40 7.01 4.19
CA PHE A 19 -17.00 7.42 4.29
C PHE A 19 -16.88 8.92 4.58
N ARG A 20 -16.03 9.25 5.55
CA ARG A 20 -15.62 10.62 5.85
C ARG A 20 -14.16 10.63 6.24
N SER A 21 -13.40 11.55 5.66
CA SER A 21 -12.00 11.73 5.99
C SER A 21 -11.65 13.21 6.07
N TYR A 22 -10.97 13.57 7.12
CA TYR A 22 -10.42 14.88 7.39
C TYR A 22 -8.93 14.75 7.60
N ASN A 23 -8.14 15.51 6.86
CA ASN A 23 -6.70 15.53 7.02
C ASN A 23 -6.22 16.98 7.01
N PHE A 24 -5.45 17.31 8.00
CA PHE A 24 -4.75 18.58 8.12
C PHE A 24 -3.25 18.29 8.17
N SER A 25 -2.46 18.97 7.34
CA SER A 25 -1.01 18.85 7.37
C SER A 25 -0.32 20.17 7.18
N PHE A 26 0.79 20.34 7.89
CA PHE A 26 1.70 21.45 7.79
C PHE A 26 3.09 20.93 7.47
N THR A 27 3.75 21.53 6.48
CA THR A 27 5.12 21.20 6.10
C THR A 27 5.98 22.46 6.12
N GLU A 28 7.04 22.42 6.90
CA GLU A 28 8.14 23.37 6.89
C GLU A 28 9.30 22.78 6.08
N PRO A 29 9.58 23.27 4.84
CA PRO A 29 10.56 22.66 3.95
C PRO A 29 12.01 22.94 4.33
N TRP A 30 12.25 23.99 5.16
CA TRP A 30 13.59 24.41 5.53
C TRP A 30 13.73 24.55 7.04
N LEU A 31 13.51 23.47 7.75
CA LEU A 31 13.58 23.44 9.20
C LEU A 31 14.94 23.96 9.71
N GLY A 32 14.87 25.00 10.56
CA GLY A 32 16.05 25.68 11.09
C GLY A 32 16.85 26.47 10.06
N GLY A 33 16.20 26.93 8.97
CA GLY A 33 16.82 27.70 7.89
C GLY A 33 17.77 26.89 6.99
N LYS A 34 17.81 25.57 7.15
CA LYS A 34 18.67 24.69 6.36
C LYS A 34 17.91 24.09 5.21
N LYS A 35 18.34 24.40 4.00
CA LYS A 35 17.81 23.73 2.78
C LYS A 35 17.91 22.20 2.93
N ARG A 36 16.90 21.49 2.37
CA ARG A 36 16.82 20.03 2.35
C ARG A 36 16.51 19.33 3.69
N ASN A 37 16.07 20.09 4.72
CA ASN A 37 15.50 19.54 5.93
C ASN A 37 14.03 19.93 5.99
N ALA A 38 13.12 18.97 5.87
CA ALA A 38 11.68 19.23 5.93
C ALA A 38 11.07 18.61 7.18
N LEU A 39 10.25 19.38 7.89
CA LEU A 39 9.38 18.89 8.97
C LEU A 39 7.95 18.84 8.44
N THR A 40 7.29 17.71 8.59
CA THR A 40 5.85 17.57 8.30
C THR A 40 5.13 17.10 9.56
N VAL A 41 4.07 17.82 9.93
CA VAL A 41 3.15 17.43 10.98
C VAL A 41 1.77 17.29 10.39
N SER A 42 1.08 16.20 10.70
CA SER A 42 -0.30 16.00 10.25
C SER A 42 -1.17 15.39 11.32
N ILE A 43 -2.45 15.71 11.26
CA ILE A 43 -3.52 15.08 12.04
C ILE A 43 -4.62 14.66 11.08
N PHE A 44 -5.21 13.50 11.34
CA PHE A 44 -6.25 12.98 10.50
C PHE A 44 -7.33 12.24 11.29
N ASN A 45 -8.53 12.23 10.74
CA ASN A 45 -9.62 11.38 11.19
C ASN A 45 -10.33 10.82 9.97
N THR A 46 -10.46 9.51 9.92
CA THR A 46 -11.19 8.81 8.87
C THR A 46 -12.22 7.89 9.51
N LYS A 47 -13.47 7.98 9.08
CA LYS A 47 -14.54 7.05 9.47
C LYS A 47 -15.03 6.33 8.23
N PHE A 48 -15.07 5.01 8.32
CA PHE A 48 -15.67 4.13 7.33
C PHE A 48 -16.82 3.37 7.97
N GLY A 49 -18.04 3.55 7.47
CA GLY A 49 -19.25 2.89 7.95
C GLY A 49 -19.78 1.87 6.94
N GLN A 50 -20.23 0.75 7.43
CA GLN A 50 -20.91 -0.26 6.63
C GLN A 50 -22.32 0.25 6.28
N THR A 51 -22.68 0.23 4.99
CA THR A 51 -23.97 0.72 4.49
C THR A 51 -24.86 -0.39 3.93
N PHE A 52 -24.39 -1.63 3.99
CA PHE A 52 -25.16 -2.81 3.59
C PHE A 52 -25.39 -3.69 4.81
N ASP A 53 -26.61 -4.14 4.97
CA ASP A 53 -26.97 -5.13 5.98
C ASP A 53 -26.28 -6.47 5.64
N PRO A 54 -25.45 -7.03 6.53
CA PRO A 54 -24.71 -8.26 6.26
C PRO A 54 -25.61 -9.49 6.15
N VAL A 55 -26.84 -9.44 6.64
CA VAL A 55 -27.81 -10.55 6.61
C VAL A 55 -28.67 -10.48 5.37
N THR A 56 -29.23 -9.30 5.08
CA THR A 56 -30.18 -9.13 3.97
C THR A 56 -29.55 -8.62 2.68
N GLY A 57 -28.31 -8.13 2.75
CA GLY A 57 -27.61 -7.50 1.60
C GLY A 57 -28.21 -6.17 1.16
N ARG A 58 -29.22 -5.65 1.88
CA ARG A 58 -29.90 -4.41 1.51
C ARG A 58 -29.07 -3.19 1.91
N TYR A 59 -29.13 -2.16 1.06
CA TYR A 59 -28.54 -0.87 1.35
C TYR A 59 -29.35 -0.12 2.41
N ASP A 60 -28.73 0.21 3.53
CA ASP A 60 -29.23 1.10 4.56
C ASP A 60 -28.10 1.96 5.13
N PRO A 61 -28.07 3.26 4.82
CA PRO A 61 -27.01 4.15 5.28
C PRO A 61 -27.02 4.39 6.79
N ASN A 62 -28.10 4.04 7.51
CA ASN A 62 -28.18 4.21 8.96
C ASN A 62 -27.33 3.18 9.70
N ILE A 63 -27.11 2.01 9.11
CA ILE A 63 -26.22 0.96 9.66
C ILE A 63 -24.82 1.51 9.92
N ALA A 64 -24.34 2.46 9.12
CA ALA A 64 -23.05 3.12 9.29
C ALA A 64 -22.92 3.95 10.59
N ASN A 65 -23.99 4.18 11.33
CA ASN A 65 -23.92 4.82 12.65
C ASN A 65 -23.43 3.83 13.71
N ASP A 66 -23.83 2.56 13.60
CA ASP A 66 -23.56 1.52 14.58
C ASP A 66 -22.43 0.58 14.15
N ARG A 67 -22.27 0.40 12.82
CA ARG A 67 -21.26 -0.48 12.23
C ARG A 67 -20.19 0.33 11.49
N TYR A 68 -19.08 0.62 12.18
CA TYR A 68 -18.01 1.42 11.60
C TYR A 68 -16.64 1.14 12.21
N ILE A 69 -15.63 1.49 11.45
CA ILE A 69 -14.29 1.70 11.93
C ILE A 69 -13.92 3.19 11.80
N SER A 70 -13.36 3.76 12.84
CA SER A 70 -12.83 5.12 12.84
C SER A 70 -11.36 5.11 13.18
N THR A 71 -10.56 5.76 12.35
CA THR A 71 -9.12 5.89 12.51
C THR A 71 -8.79 7.35 12.78
N THR A 72 -8.20 7.64 13.92
CA THR A 72 -7.75 8.99 14.29
C THR A 72 -6.25 8.93 14.56
N GLY A 73 -5.49 9.86 14.01
CA GLY A 73 -4.06 9.83 14.23
C GLY A 73 -3.37 11.18 14.08
N ALA A 74 -2.12 11.19 14.54
CA ALA A 74 -1.19 12.30 14.38
C ALA A 74 0.18 11.75 13.96
N THR A 75 0.85 12.48 13.08
CA THR A 75 2.20 12.14 12.63
C THR A 75 3.11 13.36 12.71
N ALA A 76 4.35 13.15 13.09
CA ALA A 76 5.40 14.14 12.99
C ALA A 76 6.62 13.50 12.35
N SER A 77 7.10 14.04 11.24
CA SER A 77 8.21 13.45 10.51
C SER A 77 9.20 14.49 10.03
N ILE A 78 10.47 14.14 10.05
CA ILE A 78 11.58 14.93 9.54
C ILE A 78 12.19 14.15 8.36
N ALA A 79 12.32 14.83 7.23
CA ALA A 79 13.03 14.32 6.06
C ALA A 79 14.27 15.16 5.80
N LYS A 80 15.40 14.48 5.54
CA LYS A 80 16.68 15.11 5.28
C LYS A 80 17.34 14.46 4.07
N GLN A 81 17.78 15.28 3.12
CA GLN A 81 18.66 14.81 2.06
C GLN A 81 20.08 14.68 2.60
N LEU A 82 20.68 13.51 2.41
CA LEU A 82 22.04 13.22 2.84
C LEU A 82 23.03 13.71 1.77
N LYS A 83 24.28 13.95 2.20
CA LYS A 83 25.39 14.28 1.31
C LYS A 83 26.33 13.09 1.09
N TRP A 84 26.22 12.09 1.94
CA TRP A 84 27.02 10.87 1.90
C TRP A 84 26.09 9.66 1.96
N PRO A 85 26.29 8.62 1.16
CA PRO A 85 27.39 8.37 0.21
C PRO A 85 27.31 9.21 -1.08
N ASP A 86 26.12 9.63 -1.51
CA ASP A 86 25.89 10.54 -2.63
C ASP A 86 24.66 11.43 -2.37
N ASP A 87 24.43 12.42 -3.24
CA ASP A 87 23.33 13.39 -3.10
C ASP A 87 21.94 12.81 -3.42
N TYR A 88 21.84 11.55 -3.84
CA TYR A 88 20.58 10.87 -4.14
C TYR A 88 19.94 10.26 -2.90
N PHE A 89 20.67 10.18 -1.78
CA PHE A 89 20.14 9.62 -0.54
C PHE A 89 19.28 10.62 0.25
N SER A 90 18.16 10.14 0.73
CA SER A 90 17.31 10.84 1.69
C SER A 90 16.98 9.93 2.88
N LEU A 91 16.98 10.50 4.07
CA LEU A 91 16.59 9.85 5.31
C LEU A 91 15.34 10.52 5.85
N SER A 92 14.31 9.74 6.14
CA SER A 92 13.13 10.21 6.84
C SER A 92 12.95 9.47 8.15
N MET A 93 12.57 10.20 9.20
CA MET A 93 12.26 9.66 10.51
C MET A 93 10.95 10.28 11.00
N GLY A 94 10.09 9.50 11.61
CA GLY A 94 8.79 9.98 12.06
C GLY A 94 8.24 9.21 13.23
N LEU A 95 7.47 9.90 14.05
CA LEU A 95 6.64 9.34 15.09
C LEU A 95 5.19 9.38 14.63
N ASN A 96 4.50 8.24 14.70
CA ASN A 96 3.12 8.10 14.28
C ASN A 96 2.31 7.54 15.43
N TYR A 97 1.20 8.19 15.73
CA TYR A 97 0.18 7.66 16.62
C TYR A 97 -1.12 7.48 15.87
N THR A 98 -1.70 6.29 15.94
CA THR A 98 -2.97 5.96 15.31
C THR A 98 -3.85 5.21 16.29
N ARG A 99 -5.09 5.67 16.43
CA ARG A 99 -6.13 5.04 17.24
C ARG A 99 -7.23 4.55 16.33
N TYR A 100 -7.48 3.24 16.35
CA TYR A 100 -8.60 2.61 15.68
C TYR A 100 -9.72 2.39 16.69
N LYS A 101 -10.92 2.80 16.34
CA LYS A 101 -12.14 2.50 17.10
C LYS A 101 -13.07 1.67 16.22
N LEU A 102 -13.37 0.46 16.69
CA LEU A 102 -14.32 -0.45 16.05
C LEU A 102 -15.65 -0.39 16.79
N SER A 103 -16.74 -0.43 16.04
CA SER A 103 -18.09 -0.55 16.54
C SER A 103 -18.84 -1.53 15.66
N ASN A 104 -19.14 -2.72 16.18
CA ASN A 104 -19.77 -3.82 15.46
C ASN A 104 -19.19 -4.09 14.07
N TYR A 105 -17.86 -3.92 13.94
CA TYR A 105 -17.14 -3.98 12.68
C TYR A 105 -16.03 -5.03 12.75
N ALA A 106 -16.26 -6.19 12.15
CA ALA A 106 -15.28 -7.26 12.07
C ALA A 106 -14.23 -6.95 10.97
N ILE A 107 -12.95 -6.88 11.35
CA ILE A 107 -11.85 -6.68 10.40
C ILE A 107 -11.45 -8.01 9.77
N ASP A 108 -11.30 -9.02 10.59
CA ASP A 108 -10.95 -10.37 10.18
C ASP A 108 -11.84 -11.36 10.95
N PRO A 109 -13.05 -11.63 10.46
CA PRO A 109 -13.98 -12.52 11.15
C PRO A 109 -13.49 -13.97 11.21
N THR A 110 -12.55 -14.35 10.35
CA THR A 110 -12.03 -15.72 10.28
C THR A 110 -10.95 -15.99 11.32
N ASN A 111 -9.99 -15.05 11.46
CA ASN A 111 -8.85 -15.23 12.36
C ASN A 111 -9.02 -14.51 13.71
N LEU A 112 -9.97 -13.59 13.80
CA LEU A 112 -10.30 -12.80 14.99
C LEU A 112 -11.80 -12.80 15.25
N PRO A 113 -12.43 -13.96 15.42
CA PRO A 113 -13.84 -14.03 15.74
C PRO A 113 -14.12 -13.34 17.10
N GLY A 114 -15.13 -12.46 17.13
CA GLY A 114 -15.51 -11.73 18.34
C GLY A 114 -14.77 -10.44 18.61
N PHE A 115 -13.80 -10.03 17.77
CA PHE A 115 -13.16 -8.71 17.87
C PHE A 115 -13.82 -7.71 16.92
N GLU A 116 -15.05 -7.35 17.25
CA GLU A 116 -15.86 -6.39 16.46
C GLU A 116 -15.99 -5.03 17.14
N ASN A 117 -15.68 -4.98 18.42
CA ASN A 117 -15.79 -3.79 19.25
C ASN A 117 -14.50 -3.57 20.03
N GLY A 118 -14.01 -2.34 20.05
CA GLY A 118 -12.85 -2.02 20.84
C GLY A 118 -12.06 -0.83 20.34
N ILE A 119 -11.02 -0.51 21.09
CA ILE A 119 -10.07 0.54 20.79
C ILE A 119 -8.69 -0.09 20.67
N VAL A 120 -8.02 0.18 19.56
CA VAL A 120 -6.66 -0.27 19.25
C VAL A 120 -5.77 0.95 19.09
N ASN A 121 -4.64 0.97 19.79
CA ASN A 121 -3.67 2.05 19.72
C ASN A 121 -2.37 1.56 19.10
N ASN A 122 -1.84 2.34 18.18
CA ASN A 122 -0.57 2.12 17.50
C ASN A 122 0.30 3.36 17.66
N LEU A 123 1.34 3.27 18.46
CA LEU A 123 2.39 4.26 18.53
C LEU A 123 3.66 3.66 17.97
N ASN A 124 4.12 4.17 16.85
CA ASN A 124 5.30 3.63 16.20
C ASN A 124 6.27 4.73 15.78
N PHE A 125 7.54 4.36 15.75
CA PHE A 125 8.61 5.14 15.16
C PHE A 125 8.97 4.52 13.81
N ARG A 126 9.05 5.37 12.78
CA ARG A 126 9.42 4.96 11.42
C ARG A 126 10.73 5.62 11.02
N ILE A 127 11.63 4.81 10.45
CA ILE A 127 12.83 5.26 9.76
C ILE A 127 12.74 4.74 8.32
N ALA A 128 13.04 5.58 7.34
CA ALA A 128 13.17 5.15 5.95
C ALA A 128 14.37 5.84 5.30
N LEU A 129 15.19 5.01 4.66
CA LEU A 129 16.30 5.43 3.84
C LEU A 129 15.94 5.18 2.38
N GLN A 130 16.01 6.21 1.55
CA GLN A 130 15.72 6.13 0.13
C GLN A 130 16.90 6.65 -0.67
N ARG A 131 17.19 5.97 -1.79
CA ARG A 131 18.09 6.45 -2.83
C ARG A 131 17.34 6.49 -4.15
N SER A 132 17.23 7.67 -4.76
CA SER A 132 16.54 7.84 -6.02
C SER A 132 17.41 8.57 -7.03
N SER A 133 17.82 7.86 -8.08
CA SER A 133 18.63 8.39 -9.19
C SER A 133 17.90 8.33 -10.54
N ILE A 134 16.55 8.28 -10.50
CA ILE A 134 15.73 8.28 -11.73
C ILE A 134 15.84 9.61 -12.45
N ASP A 135 15.84 9.57 -13.78
CA ASP A 135 15.99 10.74 -14.64
C ASP A 135 14.75 11.63 -14.67
N GLN A 136 13.55 11.04 -14.55
CA GLN A 136 12.28 11.78 -14.54
C GLN A 136 11.18 11.01 -13.79
N PRO A 137 10.25 11.73 -13.12
CA PRO A 137 9.28 11.06 -12.23
C PRO A 137 8.19 10.27 -12.98
N MET A 138 7.68 10.78 -14.11
CA MET A 138 6.48 10.23 -14.77
C MET A 138 6.77 9.02 -15.64
N PHE A 139 7.84 9.06 -16.41
CA PHE A 139 8.27 7.97 -17.29
C PHE A 139 9.79 7.81 -17.19
N PRO A 140 10.31 7.24 -16.09
CA PRO A 140 11.74 7.02 -15.95
C PRO A 140 12.27 6.15 -17.07
N LYS A 141 13.36 6.59 -17.72
CA LYS A 141 14.07 5.83 -18.75
C LYS A 141 15.32 5.17 -18.19
N THR A 142 15.95 5.83 -17.23
CA THR A 142 17.20 5.39 -16.63
C THR A 142 17.21 5.62 -15.13
N GLY A 143 18.11 4.94 -14.44
CA GLY A 143 18.33 5.11 -13.02
C GLY A 143 17.67 4.05 -12.17
N SER A 144 17.64 4.31 -10.88
CA SER A 144 17.12 3.37 -9.89
C SER A 144 16.50 4.11 -8.71
N ASN A 145 15.56 3.44 -8.06
CA ASN A 145 14.95 3.91 -6.81
C ASN A 145 14.94 2.77 -5.80
N PHE A 146 15.59 2.97 -4.66
CA PHE A 146 15.66 2.01 -3.57
C PHE A 146 15.15 2.62 -2.31
N MET A 147 14.33 1.90 -1.57
CA MET A 147 13.85 2.29 -0.25
C MET A 147 13.97 1.12 0.72
N ALA A 148 14.53 1.38 1.89
CA ALA A 148 14.49 0.50 3.04
C ALA A 148 13.79 1.25 4.18
N SER A 149 12.79 0.64 4.81
CA SER A 149 12.09 1.24 5.94
C SER A 149 11.90 0.25 7.08
N LEU A 150 12.04 0.78 8.29
CA LEU A 150 11.73 0.11 9.54
C LEU A 150 10.66 0.90 10.28
N GLN A 151 9.64 0.21 10.73
CA GLN A 151 8.59 0.71 11.60
C GLN A 151 8.61 -0.11 12.87
N ILE A 152 8.71 0.52 14.03
CA ILE A 152 8.89 -0.17 15.31
C ILE A 152 8.01 0.47 16.37
N THR A 153 7.32 -0.35 17.15
CA THR A 153 6.57 0.08 18.33
C THR A 153 7.39 -0.18 19.60
N PRO A 154 7.09 0.49 20.71
CA PRO A 154 7.61 0.05 22.00
C PRO A 154 7.15 -1.39 22.34
N PRO A 155 8.00 -2.21 22.95
CA PRO A 155 7.65 -3.58 23.38
C PRO A 155 6.88 -3.55 24.70
N TYR A 156 5.63 -3.09 24.65
CA TYR A 156 4.80 -2.85 25.84
C TYR A 156 4.62 -4.08 26.71
N SER A 157 4.43 -5.27 26.13
CA SER A 157 4.21 -6.50 26.84
C SER A 157 5.43 -6.98 27.65
N LEU A 158 6.63 -6.59 27.24
CA LEU A 158 7.87 -6.85 27.98
C LEU A 158 8.02 -5.93 29.20
N ILE A 159 7.38 -4.74 29.15
CA ILE A 159 7.40 -3.77 30.25
C ILE A 159 6.23 -4.01 31.21
N ASN A 160 5.04 -4.30 30.68
CA ASN A 160 3.83 -4.54 31.44
C ASN A 160 2.96 -5.62 30.76
N SER A 161 2.96 -6.82 31.29
CA SER A 161 2.22 -7.97 30.77
C SER A 161 0.69 -7.79 30.77
N SER A 162 0.17 -6.87 31.58
CA SER A 162 -1.28 -6.62 31.71
C SER A 162 -1.78 -5.49 30.80
N ILE A 163 -0.95 -4.93 29.94
CA ILE A 163 -1.31 -3.79 29.09
C ILE A 163 -2.42 -4.13 28.09
N ASN A 164 -2.43 -5.37 27.61
CA ASN A 164 -3.43 -5.92 26.70
C ASN A 164 -4.28 -6.95 27.45
N PRO A 165 -5.46 -6.57 27.94
CA PRO A 165 -6.35 -7.51 28.65
C PRO A 165 -6.94 -8.54 27.69
N ALA A 166 -7.36 -9.68 28.20
CA ALA A 166 -7.93 -10.80 27.41
C ALA A 166 -9.11 -10.38 26.50
N GLY A 167 -9.92 -9.41 26.95
CA GLY A 167 -11.04 -8.87 26.15
C GLY A 167 -10.63 -7.90 25.04
N ASN A 168 -9.36 -7.44 25.04
CA ASN A 168 -8.83 -6.59 23.96
C ASN A 168 -7.32 -6.82 23.81
N PRO A 169 -6.92 -7.90 23.11
CA PRO A 169 -5.51 -8.28 22.96
C PRO A 169 -4.70 -7.28 22.11
N TYR A 170 -5.35 -6.35 21.44
CA TYR A 170 -4.73 -5.34 20.59
C TYR A 170 -4.89 -3.91 21.11
N LYS A 171 -5.17 -3.73 22.40
CA LYS A 171 -5.30 -2.38 22.98
C LYS A 171 -4.08 -1.49 22.70
N TRP A 172 -2.89 -2.07 22.79
CA TRP A 172 -1.63 -1.50 22.32
C TRP A 172 -0.92 -2.53 21.45
N ILE A 173 -0.84 -2.27 20.16
CA ILE A 173 -0.20 -3.19 19.22
C ILE A 173 1.32 -3.07 19.29
N GLU A 174 1.96 -4.24 19.16
CA GLU A 174 3.40 -4.39 19.23
C GLU A 174 3.90 -5.11 17.98
N TYR A 175 4.86 -4.51 17.31
CA TYR A 175 5.49 -5.09 16.13
C TYR A 175 6.78 -4.36 15.75
N HIS A 176 7.57 -5.02 14.91
CA HIS A 176 8.55 -4.41 14.06
C HIS A 176 8.28 -4.80 12.62
N LYS A 177 8.28 -3.85 11.71
CA LYS A 177 7.90 -4.02 10.31
C LYS A 177 8.98 -3.48 9.40
N TRP A 178 9.43 -4.34 8.49
CA TRP A 178 10.50 -4.05 7.57
C TRP A 178 9.96 -4.07 6.15
N ARG A 179 10.41 -3.14 5.33
CA ARG A 179 10.09 -3.09 3.91
C ARG A 179 11.32 -2.70 3.11
N PHE A 180 11.47 -3.37 1.97
CA PHE A 180 12.50 -3.11 0.99
C PHE A 180 11.83 -3.02 -0.38
N ASN A 181 11.99 -1.88 -1.05
CA ASN A 181 11.51 -1.67 -2.40
C ASN A 181 12.70 -1.28 -3.26
N GLY A 182 12.85 -1.91 -4.41
CA GLY A 182 13.88 -1.59 -5.38
C GLY A 182 13.32 -1.56 -6.79
N GLU A 183 13.69 -0.55 -7.55
CA GLU A 183 13.29 -0.38 -8.94
C GLU A 183 14.51 0.02 -9.78
N TRP A 184 14.60 -0.53 -10.98
CA TRP A 184 15.62 -0.20 -11.97
C TRP A 184 14.96 0.04 -13.30
N PHE A 185 15.46 1.04 -14.03
CA PHE A 185 15.01 1.40 -15.35
C PHE A 185 16.15 1.31 -16.34
N VAL A 186 15.94 0.54 -17.40
CA VAL A 186 16.95 0.29 -18.44
C VAL A 186 16.32 0.59 -19.80
N PRO A 187 16.85 1.57 -20.56
CA PRO A 187 16.37 1.86 -21.89
C PRO A 187 16.81 0.76 -22.86
N LEU A 188 15.91 0.36 -23.76
CA LEU A 188 16.16 -0.65 -24.77
C LEU A 188 16.16 -0.04 -26.18
N GLY A 189 17.19 -0.38 -26.96
CA GLY A 189 17.34 0.10 -28.34
C GLY A 189 17.71 1.58 -28.43
N LYS A 190 17.59 2.14 -29.64
CA LYS A 190 17.88 3.56 -29.89
C LYS A 190 16.61 4.39 -29.78
N PRO A 191 16.70 5.64 -29.27
CA PRO A 191 15.59 6.56 -29.27
C PRO A 191 15.11 6.85 -30.69
N HIS A 192 13.77 6.90 -30.89
CA HIS A 192 13.14 7.15 -32.19
C HIS A 192 11.95 8.13 -32.02
N GLY A 193 11.26 8.43 -33.15
CA GLY A 193 10.24 9.47 -33.21
C GLY A 193 10.81 10.82 -33.65
N GLU A 194 9.94 11.78 -33.90
CA GLU A 194 10.31 13.11 -34.40
C GLU A 194 11.32 13.81 -33.49
N ASP A 195 11.10 13.76 -32.17
CA ASP A 195 11.98 14.37 -31.17
C ASP A 195 13.04 13.40 -30.63
N ARG A 196 13.18 12.20 -31.19
CA ARG A 196 14.05 11.13 -30.67
C ARG A 196 13.86 10.86 -29.18
N ASN A 197 12.64 11.03 -28.67
CA ASN A 197 12.32 10.89 -27.24
C ASN A 197 11.60 9.58 -26.91
N LYS A 198 11.12 8.83 -27.92
CA LYS A 198 10.42 7.55 -27.75
C LYS A 198 11.42 6.39 -27.74
N GLN A 199 11.35 5.59 -26.70
CA GLN A 199 12.24 4.44 -26.49
C GLN A 199 11.55 3.42 -25.62
N PHE A 200 11.75 2.13 -25.92
CA PHE A 200 11.35 1.09 -24.98
C PHE A 200 12.17 1.18 -23.70
N VAL A 201 11.51 0.97 -22.58
CA VAL A 201 12.15 0.94 -21.27
C VAL A 201 11.75 -0.35 -20.56
N MET A 202 12.74 -1.08 -20.05
CA MET A 202 12.52 -2.17 -19.14
C MET A 202 12.57 -1.66 -17.71
N ARG A 203 11.53 -1.93 -16.93
CA ARG A 203 11.49 -1.73 -15.48
C ARG A 203 11.57 -3.06 -14.79
N PHE A 204 12.50 -3.20 -13.87
CA PHE A 204 12.57 -4.29 -12.92
C PHE A 204 12.25 -3.76 -11.54
N ALA A 205 11.40 -4.45 -10.81
CA ALA A 205 11.13 -4.11 -9.43
C ALA A 205 11.14 -5.33 -8.52
N ALA A 206 11.64 -5.15 -7.31
CA ALA A 206 11.61 -6.15 -6.27
C ALA A 206 11.11 -5.50 -4.97
N LYS A 207 10.11 -6.10 -4.33
CA LYS A 207 9.55 -5.64 -3.07
C LYS A 207 9.52 -6.79 -2.07
N PHE A 208 9.97 -6.50 -0.86
CA PHE A 208 9.97 -7.43 0.26
C PHE A 208 9.42 -6.75 1.50
N GLY A 209 8.72 -7.50 2.30
CA GLY A 209 8.30 -7.02 3.60
C GLY A 209 8.09 -8.15 4.58
N PHE A 210 8.35 -7.83 5.83
CA PHE A 210 7.94 -8.70 6.91
C PHE A 210 7.55 -7.90 8.15
N VAL A 211 6.63 -8.45 8.92
CA VAL A 211 6.22 -7.95 10.23
C VAL A 211 6.43 -9.03 11.27
N GLY A 212 7.16 -8.68 12.31
CA GLY A 212 7.47 -9.56 13.44
C GLY A 212 6.92 -9.01 14.75
N LYS A 213 7.04 -9.79 15.79
CA LYS A 213 6.57 -9.51 17.14
C LYS A 213 7.73 -9.61 18.14
N PHE A 214 7.63 -8.89 19.25
CA PHE A 214 8.64 -8.94 20.32
C PHE A 214 8.36 -10.07 21.33
N ASN A 215 7.09 -10.47 21.46
CA ASN A 215 6.66 -11.50 22.39
C ASN A 215 5.95 -12.62 21.63
N GLU A 216 6.45 -13.85 21.77
CA GLU A 216 5.92 -15.02 21.07
C GLU A 216 4.46 -15.34 21.44
N ASN A 217 4.02 -14.95 22.64
CA ASN A 217 2.66 -15.17 23.11
C ASN A 217 1.63 -14.21 22.49
N LEU A 218 2.09 -13.13 21.82
CA LEU A 218 1.20 -12.19 21.14
C LEU A 218 1.08 -12.53 19.66
N GLN A 219 -0.06 -12.22 19.09
CA GLN A 219 -0.25 -12.28 17.65
C GLN A 219 0.03 -10.91 17.01
N VAL A 220 0.60 -10.94 15.81
CA VAL A 220 0.72 -9.72 15.01
C VAL A 220 -0.67 -9.17 14.69
N SER A 221 -0.88 -7.90 14.97
CA SER A 221 -2.15 -7.23 14.72
C SER A 221 -2.55 -7.30 13.24
N PRO A 222 -3.83 -7.59 12.92
CA PRO A 222 -4.31 -7.63 11.55
C PRO A 222 -4.16 -6.28 10.82
N PHE A 223 -4.12 -5.16 11.55
CA PHE A 223 -3.92 -3.82 10.98
C PHE A 223 -2.55 -3.62 10.35
N GLU A 224 -1.55 -4.40 10.74
CA GLU A 224 -0.17 -4.27 10.27
C GLU A 224 0.27 -5.36 9.31
N ARG A 225 -0.60 -6.34 9.06
CA ARG A 225 -0.32 -7.44 8.13
C ARG A 225 -0.49 -6.98 6.69
N PHE A 226 0.18 -7.69 5.79
CA PHE A 226 0.13 -7.42 4.35
C PHE A 226 -1.04 -8.14 3.68
N GLN A 227 -1.59 -7.49 2.68
CA GLN A 227 -2.52 -8.09 1.74
C GLN A 227 -1.85 -8.11 0.37
N VAL A 228 -1.81 -9.26 -0.30
CA VAL A 228 -1.17 -9.40 -1.61
C VAL A 228 -2.24 -9.66 -2.65
N GLY A 229 -2.45 -8.72 -3.55
CA GLY A 229 -3.46 -8.85 -4.60
C GLY A 229 -3.88 -7.50 -5.16
N ASP A 230 -4.69 -7.57 -6.20
CA ASP A 230 -5.26 -6.40 -6.82
C ASP A 230 -6.50 -5.93 -6.05
N ALA A 231 -6.36 -4.78 -5.45
CA ALA A 231 -7.41 -4.18 -4.63
C ALA A 231 -8.52 -3.52 -5.46
N GLY A 232 -8.24 -3.10 -6.69
CA GLY A 232 -9.14 -2.29 -7.49
C GLY A 232 -9.49 -0.94 -6.83
N LEU A 233 -10.46 -0.22 -7.42
CA LEU A 233 -10.94 1.07 -6.88
C LEU A 233 -11.76 0.95 -5.59
N THR A 234 -12.35 -0.21 -5.34
CA THR A 234 -13.36 -0.40 -4.30
C THR A 234 -12.81 -0.94 -3.00
N ASN A 235 -11.48 -1.06 -2.88
CA ASN A 235 -10.92 -1.62 -1.67
C ASN A 235 -11.00 -0.62 -0.51
N GLN A 236 -11.99 -0.82 0.32
CA GLN A 236 -12.20 -0.06 1.55
C GLN A 236 -11.00 -0.12 2.52
N PHE A 237 -10.21 -1.19 2.48
CA PHE A 237 -9.07 -1.35 3.36
C PHE A 237 -7.89 -0.46 2.97
N ALA A 238 -7.70 -0.17 1.68
CA ALA A 238 -6.73 0.84 1.24
C ALA A 238 -7.06 2.23 1.80
N LEU A 239 -8.36 2.56 1.88
CA LEU A 239 -8.84 3.81 2.48
C LEU A 239 -8.59 3.88 4.00
N LEU A 240 -8.46 2.74 4.66
CA LEU A 240 -8.16 2.62 6.08
C LEU A 240 -6.66 2.57 6.40
N GLY A 241 -5.81 2.59 5.37
CA GLY A 241 -4.36 2.57 5.51
C GLY A 241 -3.75 1.18 5.70
N PHE A 242 -4.46 0.11 5.35
CA PHE A 242 -3.89 -1.24 5.33
C PHE A 242 -2.87 -1.40 4.22
N ASP A 243 -1.87 -2.23 4.47
CA ASP A 243 -0.79 -2.51 3.54
C ASP A 243 -1.19 -3.48 2.44
N ILE A 244 -1.50 -2.92 1.27
CA ILE A 244 -1.85 -3.70 0.10
C ILE A 244 -0.68 -3.70 -0.87
N VAL A 245 -0.17 -4.89 -1.15
CA VAL A 245 0.84 -5.14 -2.17
C VAL A 245 0.10 -5.53 -3.44
N ALA A 246 0.01 -4.61 -4.38
CA ALA A 246 -0.69 -4.86 -5.63
C ALA A 246 -0.09 -6.05 -6.39
N HIS A 247 -0.91 -7.01 -6.83
CA HIS A 247 -0.52 -8.14 -7.67
C HIS A 247 -1.57 -8.32 -8.74
N ARG A 248 -1.27 -7.86 -9.94
CA ARG A 248 -2.20 -7.82 -11.07
C ARG A 248 -2.61 -9.23 -11.50
N GLY A 249 -3.90 -9.45 -11.77
CA GLY A 249 -4.44 -10.77 -12.09
C GLY A 249 -4.84 -11.63 -10.90
N TYR A 250 -4.51 -11.19 -9.66
CA TYR A 250 -4.90 -11.88 -8.42
C TYR A 250 -5.69 -10.94 -7.53
N PRO A 251 -7.00 -11.14 -7.35
CA PRO A 251 -7.78 -10.28 -6.45
C PRO A 251 -7.39 -10.51 -4.98
N VAL A 252 -7.49 -9.48 -4.15
CA VAL A 252 -7.33 -9.61 -2.70
C VAL A 252 -8.43 -10.48 -2.11
N TYR A 253 -9.65 -10.35 -2.65
CA TYR A 253 -10.82 -11.15 -2.27
C TYR A 253 -11.38 -11.86 -3.49
N ASP A 254 -11.42 -13.18 -3.47
CA ASP A 254 -12.01 -13.98 -4.55
C ASP A 254 -12.99 -15.01 -3.98
N ASN A 255 -13.99 -14.54 -3.26
CA ASN A 255 -15.05 -15.40 -2.73
C ASN A 255 -16.15 -15.72 -3.76
N SER A 256 -16.11 -15.08 -4.92
CA SER A 256 -17.23 -15.08 -5.87
C SER A 256 -17.10 -16.06 -7.02
N ASN A 257 -15.93 -16.66 -7.22
CA ASN A 257 -15.73 -17.56 -8.35
C ASN A 257 -15.48 -19.02 -7.88
N PRO A 258 -16.53 -19.88 -7.89
CA PRO A 258 -16.41 -21.29 -7.48
C PRO A 258 -15.50 -22.13 -8.39
N ARG A 259 -15.09 -21.57 -9.54
CA ARG A 259 -14.18 -22.24 -10.50
C ARG A 259 -12.71 -22.03 -10.19
N VAL A 260 -12.38 -21.13 -9.27
CA VAL A 260 -11.01 -20.90 -8.81
C VAL A 260 -10.69 -21.88 -7.67
N ASN A 261 -9.49 -22.44 -7.69
CA ASN A 261 -9.02 -23.34 -6.65
C ASN A 261 -9.28 -22.78 -5.25
N PRO A 262 -9.97 -23.53 -4.34
CA PRO A 262 -10.27 -23.07 -2.98
C PRO A 262 -9.04 -22.63 -2.17
N ASP A 263 -7.88 -23.25 -2.41
CA ASP A 263 -6.61 -22.87 -1.76
C ASP A 263 -6.11 -21.49 -2.22
N GLN A 264 -6.53 -21.05 -3.39
CA GLN A 264 -6.25 -19.73 -3.93
C GLN A 264 -7.23 -18.66 -3.43
N GLN A 265 -8.45 -19.04 -3.02
CA GLN A 265 -9.47 -18.10 -2.54
C GLN A 265 -9.15 -17.54 -1.15
N ARG A 266 -8.48 -18.32 -0.30
CA ARG A 266 -8.17 -17.95 1.09
C ARG A 266 -6.90 -17.16 1.27
N ALA A 267 -6.07 -17.06 0.27
CA ALA A 267 -4.65 -16.89 0.47
C ALA A 267 -4.11 -15.47 0.23
N SER A 268 -4.94 -14.47 0.10
CA SER A 268 -4.46 -13.13 -0.29
C SER A 268 -4.39 -12.13 0.87
N GLN A 269 -4.70 -12.55 2.09
CA GLN A 269 -4.95 -11.64 3.20
C GLN A 269 -4.11 -11.95 4.44
N TYR A 270 -3.75 -10.88 5.16
CA TYR A 270 -3.17 -10.94 6.51
C TYR A 270 -1.84 -11.70 6.61
N PHE A 271 -1.02 -11.61 5.57
CA PHE A 271 0.33 -12.15 5.57
C PHE A 271 1.27 -11.37 6.49
N THR A 272 2.23 -12.06 7.09
CA THR A 272 3.30 -11.43 7.85
C THR A 272 4.56 -11.21 7.04
N ILE A 273 4.70 -11.93 5.92
CA ILE A 273 5.84 -11.85 5.01
C ILE A 273 5.30 -11.79 3.59
N PHE A 274 5.92 -11.01 2.73
CA PHE A 274 5.65 -11.06 1.30
C PHE A 274 6.91 -10.84 0.47
N ASN A 275 6.90 -11.41 -0.74
CA ASN A 275 7.85 -11.09 -1.80
C ASN A 275 7.06 -10.75 -3.07
N LYS A 276 7.54 -9.76 -3.81
CA LYS A 276 7.01 -9.43 -5.14
C LYS A 276 8.14 -9.04 -6.07
N TYR A 277 8.13 -9.62 -7.26
CA TYR A 277 8.99 -9.27 -8.37
C TYR A 277 8.15 -8.81 -9.55
N THR A 278 8.58 -7.77 -10.22
CA THR A 278 7.90 -7.20 -11.38
C THR A 278 8.90 -6.92 -12.48
N MET A 279 8.56 -7.34 -13.69
CA MET A 279 9.25 -6.97 -14.92
C MET A 279 8.24 -6.33 -15.85
N GLU A 280 8.50 -5.11 -16.30
CA GLU A 280 7.63 -4.37 -17.21
C GLU A 280 8.42 -3.85 -18.40
N MET A 281 7.90 -4.09 -19.57
CA MET A 281 8.33 -3.42 -20.80
C MET A 281 7.37 -2.27 -21.08
N ARG A 282 7.88 -1.05 -21.06
CA ARG A 282 7.13 0.19 -21.21
C ARG A 282 7.47 0.87 -22.54
N TYR A 283 6.45 1.42 -23.19
CA TYR A 283 6.61 2.19 -24.42
C TYR A 283 5.82 3.50 -24.36
N PRO A 284 6.46 4.68 -24.56
CA PRO A 284 5.80 5.95 -24.49
C PRO A 284 5.05 6.23 -25.79
N LEU A 285 3.76 6.48 -25.70
CA LEU A 285 2.92 6.95 -26.81
C LEU A 285 2.99 8.48 -26.92
N SER A 286 2.90 9.17 -25.79
CA SER A 286 3.08 10.60 -25.65
C SER A 286 3.90 10.92 -24.40
N LEU A 287 4.89 11.79 -24.52
CA LEU A 287 5.67 12.34 -23.40
C LEU A 287 5.42 13.83 -23.20
N ASN A 288 4.30 14.33 -23.70
CA ASN A 288 3.92 15.71 -23.46
C ASN A 288 3.66 15.92 -21.95
N PRO A 289 4.22 16.98 -21.32
CA PRO A 289 3.98 17.28 -19.91
C PRO A 289 2.51 17.44 -19.52
N SER A 290 1.66 17.87 -20.48
CA SER A 290 0.21 17.99 -20.25
C SER A 290 -0.55 16.66 -20.40
N SER A 291 0.06 15.64 -21.00
CA SER A 291 -0.57 14.31 -21.20
C SER A 291 0.49 13.25 -21.49
N THR A 292 1.13 12.76 -20.46
CA THR A 292 2.04 11.62 -20.61
C THR A 292 1.24 10.33 -20.70
N ILE A 293 1.42 9.59 -21.81
CA ILE A 293 0.70 8.36 -22.09
C ILE A 293 1.70 7.28 -22.47
N PHE A 294 1.63 6.12 -21.82
CA PHE A 294 2.46 4.97 -22.18
C PHE A 294 1.71 3.64 -22.02
N GLY A 295 2.04 2.71 -22.89
CA GLY A 295 1.63 1.33 -22.80
C GLY A 295 2.68 0.50 -22.08
N LEU A 296 2.25 -0.61 -21.48
CA LEU A 296 3.15 -1.57 -20.86
C LEU A 296 2.69 -3.00 -21.02
N ALA A 297 3.65 -3.92 -21.04
CA ALA A 297 3.43 -5.33 -20.85
C ALA A 297 4.19 -5.76 -19.60
N PHE A 298 3.62 -6.64 -18.80
CA PHE A 298 4.21 -7.01 -17.51
C PHE A 298 4.21 -8.51 -17.26
N PHE A 299 5.20 -8.92 -16.48
CA PHE A 299 5.25 -10.18 -15.76
C PHE A 299 5.42 -9.86 -14.27
N GLU A 300 4.60 -10.46 -13.42
CA GLU A 300 4.70 -10.36 -11.96
C GLU A 300 4.75 -11.74 -11.33
N ALA A 301 5.51 -11.83 -10.25
CA ALA A 301 5.57 -12.99 -9.40
C ALA A 301 5.56 -12.55 -7.94
N ALA A 302 4.53 -12.93 -7.19
CA ALA A 302 4.37 -12.53 -5.81
C ALA A 302 3.74 -13.61 -4.95
N ASN A 303 4.03 -13.63 -3.68
CA ASN A 303 3.32 -14.43 -2.69
C ASN A 303 3.45 -13.83 -1.30
N GLY A 304 2.62 -14.30 -0.38
CA GLY A 304 2.66 -13.98 1.04
C GLY A 304 2.65 -15.25 1.90
N TRP A 305 3.20 -15.14 3.11
CA TRP A 305 3.29 -16.23 4.08
C TRP A 305 2.92 -15.73 5.47
N TYR A 306 2.39 -16.65 6.28
CA TYR A 306 1.96 -16.33 7.64
C TYR A 306 3.07 -16.48 8.69
N SER A 307 4.13 -17.24 8.38
CA SER A 307 5.27 -17.43 9.26
C SER A 307 6.57 -17.70 8.49
N PHE A 308 7.71 -17.50 9.15
CA PHE A 308 9.02 -17.85 8.56
C PHE A 308 9.20 -19.37 8.39
N LYS A 309 8.44 -20.21 9.12
CA LYS A 309 8.48 -21.66 8.94
C LYS A 309 7.92 -22.08 7.58
N ASP A 310 6.93 -21.33 7.07
CA ASP A 310 6.27 -21.61 5.81
C ASP A 310 6.90 -20.84 4.64
N TYR A 311 7.88 -19.98 4.92
CA TYR A 311 8.48 -19.10 3.94
C TYR A 311 9.31 -19.85 2.91
N ASN A 312 8.88 -19.79 1.65
CA ASN A 312 9.62 -20.31 0.50
C ASN A 312 9.66 -19.24 -0.61
N PRO A 313 10.80 -18.55 -0.81
CA PRO A 313 10.91 -17.45 -1.76
C PRO A 313 10.71 -17.85 -3.22
N PHE A 314 10.70 -19.13 -3.55
CA PHE A 314 10.49 -19.66 -4.90
C PHE A 314 9.05 -20.08 -5.17
N GLN A 315 8.23 -20.19 -4.13
CA GLN A 315 6.80 -20.49 -4.26
C GLN A 315 6.00 -19.22 -4.54
N LEU A 316 6.05 -18.75 -5.77
CA LEU A 316 5.44 -17.50 -6.20
C LEU A 316 4.25 -17.76 -7.13
N ARG A 317 3.23 -16.95 -7.00
CA ARG A 317 2.11 -16.85 -7.93
C ARG A 317 2.50 -15.92 -9.05
N ARG A 318 2.32 -16.35 -10.28
CA ARG A 318 2.78 -15.67 -11.49
C ARG A 318 1.62 -15.06 -12.26
N SER A 319 1.81 -13.88 -12.78
CA SER A 319 0.85 -13.26 -13.69
C SER A 319 1.53 -12.58 -14.85
N VAL A 320 0.81 -12.46 -15.94
CA VAL A 320 1.19 -11.72 -17.14
C VAL A 320 0.06 -10.80 -17.55
N GLY A 321 0.37 -9.74 -18.26
CA GLY A 321 -0.67 -8.85 -18.74
C GLY A 321 -0.14 -7.64 -19.49
N VAL A 322 -1.09 -6.81 -19.87
CA VAL A 322 -0.85 -5.53 -20.54
C VAL A 322 -1.56 -4.42 -19.82
N GLY A 323 -1.07 -3.20 -19.98
CA GLY A 323 -1.70 -2.05 -19.36
C GLY A 323 -1.40 -0.75 -20.09
N MET A 324 -2.13 0.27 -19.70
CA MET A 324 -1.92 1.65 -20.15
C MET A 324 -1.92 2.59 -18.97
N ARG A 325 -1.13 3.64 -19.08
CA ARG A 325 -1.02 4.72 -18.10
C ARG A 325 -1.24 6.05 -18.79
N PHE A 326 -2.05 6.88 -18.15
CA PHE A 326 -2.38 8.24 -18.59
C PHE A 326 -2.10 9.17 -17.42
N PHE A 327 -1.15 10.04 -17.55
CA PHE A 327 -0.95 11.11 -16.60
C PHE A 327 -1.65 12.37 -17.10
N LEU A 328 -2.63 12.83 -16.35
CA LEU A 328 -3.40 14.03 -16.59
C LEU A 328 -3.21 14.97 -15.41
N PRO A 329 -2.72 16.21 -15.59
CA PRO A 329 -2.39 17.12 -14.48
C PRO A 329 -3.54 17.38 -13.50
N MET A 330 -4.79 17.36 -13.99
CA MET A 330 -5.99 17.57 -13.14
C MET A 330 -6.42 16.30 -12.36
N PHE A 331 -6.17 15.11 -12.90
CA PHE A 331 -6.67 13.85 -12.36
C PHE A 331 -5.56 12.97 -11.78
N GLY A 332 -4.29 13.33 -12.04
CA GLY A 332 -3.17 12.49 -11.68
C GLY A 332 -2.96 11.32 -12.64
N LEU A 333 -2.47 10.21 -12.14
CA LEU A 333 -2.23 8.99 -12.93
C LEU A 333 -3.52 8.16 -13.02
N LEU A 334 -3.93 7.86 -14.25
CA LEU A 334 -4.97 6.87 -14.55
C LEU A 334 -4.29 5.63 -15.11
N GLY A 335 -4.70 4.46 -14.66
CA GLY A 335 -4.16 3.20 -15.12
C GLY A 335 -5.24 2.18 -15.44
N PHE A 336 -5.01 1.42 -16.51
CA PHE A 336 -5.83 0.28 -16.91
C PHE A 336 -4.91 -0.92 -17.09
N ASP A 337 -5.19 -2.01 -16.40
CA ASP A 337 -4.45 -3.26 -16.52
C ASP A 337 -5.40 -4.41 -16.84
N TYR A 338 -4.97 -5.29 -17.74
CA TYR A 338 -5.58 -6.58 -17.97
C TYR A 338 -4.54 -7.64 -17.63
N GLY A 339 -4.72 -8.28 -16.48
CA GLY A 339 -3.79 -9.26 -15.93
C GLY A 339 -4.40 -10.67 -15.91
N ILE A 340 -3.59 -11.67 -16.17
CA ILE A 340 -3.95 -13.08 -16.15
C ILE A 340 -3.08 -13.76 -15.10
N GLY A 341 -3.72 -14.31 -14.06
CA GLY A 341 -3.05 -15.12 -13.04
C GLY A 341 -2.76 -16.53 -13.57
N LEU A 342 -1.50 -16.82 -13.86
CA LEU A 342 -1.10 -18.10 -14.49
C LEU A 342 -1.39 -19.30 -13.58
N ASP A 343 -1.21 -19.14 -12.28
CA ASP A 343 -1.42 -20.20 -11.30
C ASP A 343 -2.90 -20.31 -10.85
N ARG A 344 -3.79 -19.48 -11.43
CA ARG A 344 -5.25 -19.60 -11.27
C ARG A 344 -5.87 -20.61 -12.23
N PHE A 345 -5.09 -21.13 -13.17
CA PHE A 345 -5.52 -22.23 -14.02
C PHE A 345 -5.46 -23.56 -13.27
N ASN A 346 -6.58 -24.29 -13.31
CA ASN A 346 -6.68 -25.63 -12.71
C ASN A 346 -6.97 -26.73 -13.75
N GLY A 347 -6.84 -26.41 -15.03
CA GLY A 347 -7.11 -27.33 -16.14
C GLY A 347 -8.60 -27.49 -16.54
N THR A 348 -9.51 -26.96 -15.72
CA THR A 348 -10.96 -27.05 -15.96
C THR A 348 -11.60 -25.69 -16.23
N ASN A 349 -10.92 -24.60 -15.86
CA ASN A 349 -11.38 -23.23 -16.06
C ASN A 349 -10.86 -22.64 -17.38
N GLN A 350 -11.57 -21.63 -17.89
CA GLN A 350 -11.16 -20.90 -19.08
C GLN A 350 -10.15 -19.78 -18.72
N LEU A 351 -9.36 -19.35 -19.71
CA LEU A 351 -8.44 -18.21 -19.58
C LEU A 351 -9.14 -16.97 -18.99
N ARG A 352 -10.38 -16.74 -19.39
CA ARG A 352 -11.23 -15.66 -18.91
C ARG A 352 -11.42 -15.68 -17.38
N ASP A 353 -11.51 -16.86 -16.78
CA ASP A 353 -11.74 -17.01 -15.33
C ASP A 353 -10.49 -16.65 -14.52
N ALA A 354 -9.31 -16.78 -15.14
CA ALA A 354 -8.03 -16.38 -14.55
C ALA A 354 -7.65 -14.91 -14.82
N ALA A 355 -8.39 -14.25 -15.71
CA ALA A 355 -8.13 -12.86 -16.10
C ALA A 355 -8.84 -11.87 -15.18
N ARG A 356 -8.23 -10.71 -15.02
CA ARG A 356 -8.78 -9.58 -14.27
C ARG A 356 -8.46 -8.26 -14.95
N PHE A 357 -9.49 -7.44 -15.11
CA PHE A 357 -9.34 -6.04 -15.48
C PHE A 357 -9.28 -5.18 -14.23
N THR A 358 -8.30 -4.29 -14.16
CA THR A 358 -8.12 -3.37 -13.05
C THR A 358 -8.04 -1.94 -13.55
N PHE A 359 -8.76 -1.07 -12.88
CA PHE A 359 -8.65 0.38 -13.07
C PHE A 359 -7.97 1.00 -11.86
N MET A 360 -7.05 1.91 -12.09
CA MET A 360 -6.35 2.68 -11.05
C MET A 360 -6.57 4.16 -11.26
N LEU A 361 -6.77 4.87 -10.15
CA LEU A 361 -6.88 6.33 -10.11
C LEU A 361 -5.95 6.86 -9.02
N GLY A 362 -5.08 7.79 -9.38
CA GLY A 362 -4.10 8.35 -8.48
C GLY A 362 -2.72 7.75 -8.69
N PHE A 363 -1.95 7.52 -7.62
CA PHE A 363 -0.64 6.89 -7.70
C PHE A 363 -0.78 5.37 -7.83
N GLU A 364 0.18 4.74 -8.53
CA GLU A 364 0.29 3.27 -8.47
C GLU A 364 0.37 2.85 -7.00
N PRO A 365 -0.44 1.87 -6.54
CA PRO A 365 -0.30 1.35 -5.19
C PRO A 365 1.11 0.77 -5.03
N GLU A 366 1.80 1.23 -4.02
CA GLU A 366 3.17 0.82 -3.69
C GLU A 366 3.27 -0.67 -3.36
#